data_fe149bd16728ee6253bedf7f4988a310
#
_entry.id   fe149bd16728ee6253bedf7f4988a310
#
_cell.length_a   1.000
_cell.length_b   1.000
_cell.length_c   1.000
_cell.angle_alpha   90.00
_cell.angle_beta   90.00
_cell.angle_gamma   90.00
#
_symmetry.space_group_name_H-M   'P 1'
#
loop_
_entity.id
_entity.type
_entity.pdbx_description
1 polymer ?
#
loop_
_entity_poly.entity_id
_entity_poly.type
_entity_poly.pdbx_seq_one_letter_code
_entity_poly.pdbx_strand_id
1 'polypeptide(L)'
;IDKTYRYYESSGGDRFVDAQNIARDINPGAPFSTSQHIFFKLVEDGYINYNPSTRMIEVKYNLVNQALSSKGKQDYDFIKFASFKRNLNARLNIKTNILEVYGVEEINMSTKSGVKFIPNNDTVRISKNRVMTLGGKIQVGNFDFVAKKVDFDYDNYAFNMKSVDSMVIYVPETDK
;
A
#
# COMPACT_ATOMS: atom_id res chain seq x y z
N ILE A 1 2.88 6.42 -13.61
CA ILE A 1 2.63 7.32 -12.47
C ILE A 1 3.18 8.72 -12.76
N ASP A 2 4.49 8.91 -12.95
CA ASP A 2 5.12 10.23 -13.07
C ASP A 2 4.56 11.09 -14.20
N LYS A 3 4.30 10.52 -15.38
CA LYS A 3 3.71 11.27 -16.50
C LYS A 3 2.28 11.72 -16.19
N THR A 4 1.46 10.83 -15.62
CA THR A 4 0.09 11.15 -15.21
C THR A 4 0.06 12.24 -14.12
N TYR A 5 0.96 12.14 -13.13
CA TYR A 5 1.12 13.16 -12.10
C TYR A 5 1.53 14.52 -12.67
N ARG A 6 2.42 14.54 -13.66
CA ARG A 6 2.85 15.79 -14.30
C ARG A 6 1.69 16.54 -14.97
N TYR A 7 0.78 15.82 -15.63
CA TYR A 7 -0.44 16.42 -16.20
C TYR A 7 -1.38 16.93 -15.11
N TYR A 8 -1.57 16.19 -14.02
CA TYR A 8 -2.31 16.65 -12.85
C TYR A 8 -1.70 17.94 -12.25
N GLU A 9 -0.39 17.98 -12.07
CA GLU A 9 0.32 19.14 -11.52
C GLU A 9 0.23 20.35 -12.44
N SER A 10 0.39 20.17 -13.75
CA SER A 10 0.33 21.25 -14.75
C SER A 10 -1.08 21.82 -14.97
N SER A 11 -2.12 21.05 -14.66
CA SER A 11 -3.51 21.51 -14.69
C SER A 11 -3.93 22.30 -13.44
N GLY A 12 -3.00 22.56 -12.52
CA GLY A 12 -3.32 23.21 -11.25
C GLY A 12 -4.00 22.29 -10.23
N GLY A 13 -3.86 20.97 -10.40
CA GLY A 13 -4.45 19.97 -9.52
C GLY A 13 -5.84 19.48 -9.96
N ASP A 14 -6.23 19.75 -11.22
CA ASP A 14 -7.43 19.14 -11.78
C ASP A 14 -7.25 17.62 -11.85
N ARG A 15 -8.20 16.90 -11.26
CA ARG A 15 -8.16 15.44 -11.20
C ARG A 15 -8.52 14.79 -12.55
N PHE A 16 -9.11 15.53 -13.47
CA PHE A 16 -9.50 15.02 -14.78
C PHE A 16 -8.47 15.38 -15.85
N VAL A 17 -7.82 14.37 -16.39
CA VAL A 17 -6.77 14.52 -17.42
C VAL A 17 -7.07 13.63 -18.62
N ASP A 18 -6.66 14.10 -19.81
CA ASP A 18 -6.87 13.37 -21.06
C ASP A 18 -5.80 12.27 -21.19
N ALA A 19 -6.25 11.01 -21.27
CA ALA A 19 -5.40 9.85 -21.49
C ALA A 19 -4.62 9.91 -22.81
N GLN A 20 -5.16 10.58 -23.82
CA GLN A 20 -4.51 10.67 -25.14
C GLN A 20 -3.23 11.50 -25.07
N ASN A 21 -3.22 12.57 -24.27
CA ASN A 21 -2.03 13.39 -24.07
C ASN A 21 -0.95 12.59 -23.35
N ILE A 22 -1.34 11.85 -22.30
CA ILE A 22 -0.41 11.00 -21.55
C ILE A 22 0.15 9.88 -22.44
N ALA A 23 -0.70 9.23 -23.24
CA ALA A 23 -0.29 8.17 -24.17
C ALA A 23 0.73 8.67 -25.20
N ARG A 24 0.50 9.89 -25.72
CA ARG A 24 1.43 10.54 -26.68
C ARG A 24 2.79 10.81 -26.07
N ASP A 25 2.83 11.20 -24.80
CA ASP A 25 4.09 11.39 -24.08
C ASP A 25 4.81 10.07 -23.74
N ILE A 26 4.05 8.99 -23.54
CA ILE A 26 4.63 7.67 -23.28
C ILE A 26 5.28 7.09 -24.53
N ASN A 27 4.53 7.10 -25.65
CA ASN A 27 4.95 6.58 -26.95
C ASN A 27 4.66 7.59 -28.06
N PRO A 28 5.58 8.55 -28.31
CA PRO A 28 5.41 9.52 -29.38
C PRO A 28 5.26 8.84 -30.75
N GLY A 29 4.21 9.21 -31.49
CA GLY A 29 3.93 8.65 -32.81
C GLY A 29 3.23 7.30 -32.85
N ALA A 30 3.05 6.62 -31.73
CA ALA A 30 2.32 5.37 -31.67
C ALA A 30 0.80 5.58 -31.54
N PRO A 31 -0.03 4.64 -32.05
CA PRO A 31 -1.46 4.67 -31.83
C PRO A 31 -1.82 4.63 -30.33
N PHE A 32 -2.92 5.29 -29.95
CA PHE A 32 -3.39 5.32 -28.55
C PHE A 32 -3.57 3.91 -27.94
N SER A 33 -4.07 2.96 -28.74
CA SER A 33 -4.30 1.58 -28.36
C SER A 33 -3.05 0.89 -27.78
N THR A 34 -1.87 1.29 -28.23
CA THR A 34 -0.60 0.74 -27.76
C THR A 34 -0.33 1.03 -26.27
N SER A 35 -0.83 2.17 -25.76
CA SER A 35 -0.63 2.61 -24.38
C SER A 35 -1.83 2.30 -23.48
N GLN A 36 -2.96 1.85 -24.03
CA GLN A 36 -4.20 1.68 -23.28
C GLN A 36 -4.09 0.68 -22.13
N HIS A 37 -3.31 -0.39 -22.30
CA HIS A 37 -3.07 -1.39 -21.25
C HIS A 37 -2.44 -0.79 -20.00
N ILE A 38 -1.65 0.30 -20.14
CA ILE A 38 -1.02 1.00 -19.01
C ILE A 38 -2.10 1.64 -18.13
N PHE A 39 -3.14 2.23 -18.73
CA PHE A 39 -4.24 2.84 -17.98
C PHE A 39 -5.05 1.80 -17.23
N PHE A 40 -5.33 0.65 -17.85
CA PHE A 40 -6.00 -0.45 -17.15
C PHE A 40 -5.16 -0.97 -15.96
N LYS A 41 -3.84 -1.06 -16.12
CA LYS A 41 -2.95 -1.41 -15.02
C LYS A 41 -2.99 -0.38 -13.88
N LEU A 42 -3.00 0.90 -14.19
CA LEU A 42 -3.13 1.96 -13.17
C LEU A 42 -4.50 1.95 -12.47
N VAL A 43 -5.58 1.52 -13.15
CA VAL A 43 -6.90 1.28 -12.53
C VAL A 43 -6.84 0.10 -11.57
N GLU A 44 -6.26 -1.03 -12.00
CA GLU A 44 -6.08 -2.23 -11.18
C GLU A 44 -5.27 -1.93 -9.92
N ASP A 45 -4.21 -1.14 -10.04
CA ASP A 45 -3.36 -0.70 -8.92
C ASP A 45 -4.03 0.39 -8.05
N GLY A 46 -5.22 0.87 -8.41
CA GLY A 46 -5.98 1.84 -7.63
C GLY A 46 -5.50 3.29 -7.74
N TYR A 47 -4.71 3.64 -8.75
CA TYR A 47 -4.14 4.97 -8.94
C TYR A 47 -5.04 5.93 -9.71
N ILE A 48 -5.89 5.42 -10.57
CA ILE A 48 -6.80 6.21 -11.41
C ILE A 48 -8.17 5.53 -11.55
N ASN A 49 -9.17 6.31 -11.95
CA ASN A 49 -10.32 5.80 -12.69
C ASN A 49 -10.12 6.14 -14.17
N TYR A 50 -10.50 5.26 -15.07
CA TYR A 50 -10.35 5.47 -16.51
C TYR A 50 -11.66 5.18 -17.23
N ASN A 51 -12.11 6.13 -18.06
CA ASN A 51 -13.27 5.95 -18.92
C ASN A 51 -12.79 5.76 -20.38
N PRO A 52 -12.88 4.52 -20.92
CA PRO A 52 -12.40 4.25 -22.27
C PRO A 52 -13.18 5.00 -23.38
N SER A 53 -14.46 5.29 -23.16
CA SER A 53 -15.33 5.96 -24.14
C SER A 53 -14.98 7.43 -24.32
N THR A 54 -14.68 8.12 -23.21
CA THR A 54 -14.30 9.55 -23.24
C THR A 54 -12.79 9.76 -23.24
N ARG A 55 -12.01 8.70 -22.98
CA ARG A 55 -10.56 8.73 -22.77
C ARG A 55 -10.13 9.62 -21.59
N MET A 56 -11.05 9.91 -20.68
CA MET A 56 -10.74 10.69 -19.49
C MET A 56 -10.23 9.81 -18.36
N ILE A 57 -9.22 10.30 -17.68
CA ILE A 57 -8.64 9.73 -16.47
C ILE A 57 -9.03 10.63 -15.30
N GLU A 58 -9.55 10.05 -14.24
CA GLU A 58 -9.65 10.70 -12.94
C GLU A 58 -8.48 10.24 -12.05
N VAL A 59 -7.61 11.18 -11.69
CA VAL A 59 -6.45 10.94 -10.83
C VAL A 59 -6.92 10.77 -9.38
N LYS A 60 -6.50 9.67 -8.74
CA LYS A 60 -6.78 9.39 -7.33
C LYS A 60 -5.66 9.90 -6.43
N TYR A 61 -5.98 10.12 -5.17
CA TYR A 61 -5.01 10.52 -4.14
C TYR A 61 -3.80 9.59 -4.03
N ASN A 62 -4.01 8.28 -4.22
CA ASN A 62 -2.94 7.30 -4.20
C ASN A 62 -1.85 7.58 -5.24
N LEU A 63 -2.22 8.03 -6.44
CA LEU A 63 -1.25 8.40 -7.48
C LEU A 63 -0.45 9.62 -7.05
N VAL A 64 -1.12 10.65 -6.52
CA VAL A 64 -0.49 11.90 -6.09
C VAL A 64 0.51 11.62 -4.96
N ASN A 65 0.08 10.88 -3.95
CA ASN A 65 0.91 10.52 -2.81
C ASN A 65 2.14 9.69 -3.24
N GLN A 66 1.93 8.71 -4.11
CA GLN A 66 3.02 7.89 -4.64
C GLN A 66 4.03 8.70 -5.46
N ALA A 67 3.55 9.64 -6.27
CA ALA A 67 4.41 10.52 -7.05
C ALA A 67 5.19 11.51 -6.17
N LEU A 68 4.56 12.05 -5.12
CA LEU A 68 5.22 12.93 -4.17
C LEU A 68 6.27 12.17 -3.35
N SER A 69 5.97 10.95 -2.93
CA SER A 69 6.89 10.09 -2.19
C SER A 69 8.11 9.72 -3.04
N SER A 70 7.92 9.35 -4.31
CA SER A 70 9.03 9.05 -5.23
C SER A 70 9.97 10.24 -5.45
N LYS A 71 9.45 11.46 -5.29
CA LYS A 71 10.23 12.72 -5.37
C LYS A 71 10.81 13.15 -4.01
N GLY A 72 10.62 12.37 -2.95
CA GLY A 72 11.06 12.72 -1.59
C GLY A 72 10.34 13.94 -0.98
N LYS A 73 9.20 14.35 -1.55
CA LYS A 73 8.41 15.50 -1.07
C LYS A 73 7.40 15.13 0.00
N GLN A 74 7.09 13.85 0.15
CA GLN A 74 6.13 13.32 1.12
C GLN A 74 6.55 11.92 1.53
N ASP A 75 6.37 11.59 2.80
CA ASP A 75 6.49 10.21 3.26
C ASP A 75 5.14 9.55 3.05
N TYR A 76 5.10 8.56 2.15
CA TYR A 76 3.90 7.80 1.82
C TYR A 76 4.26 6.35 1.76
N ASP A 77 4.02 5.67 2.85
CA ASP A 77 4.12 4.24 2.93
C ASP A 77 2.78 3.59 2.60
N PHE A 78 2.84 2.59 1.76
CA PHE A 78 1.67 1.81 1.46
C PHE A 78 1.93 0.34 1.77
N ILE A 79 1.00 -0.24 2.55
CA ILE A 79 1.16 -1.58 3.06
C ILE A 79 0.64 -2.57 2.04
N LYS A 80 1.52 -3.47 1.59
CA LYS A 80 1.17 -4.62 0.76
C LYS A 80 1.41 -5.90 1.52
N PHE A 81 0.45 -6.80 1.47
CA PHE A 81 0.62 -8.18 1.91
C PHE A 81 -0.16 -9.12 1.00
N ALA A 82 0.27 -10.37 0.94
CA ALA A 82 -0.36 -11.40 0.13
C ALA A 82 -0.95 -12.50 1.03
N SER A 83 -2.03 -13.10 0.56
CA SER A 83 -2.60 -14.30 1.17
C SER A 83 -2.21 -15.52 0.33
N PHE A 84 -1.62 -16.51 0.95
CA PHE A 84 -1.22 -17.77 0.30
C PHE A 84 -2.22 -18.91 0.51
N LYS A 85 -3.37 -18.64 1.10
CA LYS A 85 -4.39 -19.66 1.36
C LYS A 85 -5.21 -19.96 0.09
N ARG A 86 -5.34 -21.24 -0.26
CA ARG A 86 -5.96 -21.65 -1.53
C ARG A 86 -7.49 -21.60 -1.56
N ASN A 87 -8.17 -21.87 -0.44
CA ASN A 87 -9.63 -22.03 -0.45
C ASN A 87 -10.38 -20.79 0.05
N LEU A 88 -9.99 -20.21 1.16
CA LEU A 88 -10.62 -19.02 1.75
C LEU A 88 -9.52 -18.04 2.14
N ASN A 89 -9.30 -17.04 1.29
CA ASN A 89 -8.27 -16.02 1.52
C ASN A 89 -8.75 -14.92 2.44
N ALA A 90 -10.04 -14.56 2.34
CA ALA A 90 -10.59 -13.47 3.13
C ALA A 90 -12.07 -13.67 3.43
N ARG A 91 -12.53 -13.10 4.53
CA ARG A 91 -13.92 -13.09 4.97
C ARG A 91 -14.31 -11.70 5.44
N LEU A 92 -15.32 -11.11 4.81
CA LEU A 92 -15.90 -9.85 5.27
C LEU A 92 -17.16 -10.12 6.09
N ASN A 93 -17.15 -9.68 7.34
CA ASN A 93 -18.35 -9.64 8.16
C ASN A 93 -19.05 -8.29 7.95
N ILE A 94 -20.16 -8.30 7.22
CA ILE A 94 -20.90 -7.08 6.87
C ILE A 94 -21.63 -6.41 8.07
N LYS A 95 -21.88 -7.17 9.15
CA LYS A 95 -22.51 -6.60 10.37
C LYS A 95 -21.50 -5.82 11.21
N THR A 96 -20.27 -6.34 11.32
CA THR A 96 -19.21 -5.71 12.13
C THR A 96 -18.26 -4.86 11.30
N ASN A 97 -18.34 -4.92 9.96
CA ASN A 97 -17.40 -4.31 9.02
C ASN A 97 -15.93 -4.72 9.28
N ILE A 98 -15.71 -5.98 9.65
CA ILE A 98 -14.37 -6.53 9.86
C ILE A 98 -14.04 -7.43 8.68
N LEU A 99 -12.92 -7.14 8.04
CA LEU A 99 -12.29 -8.00 7.04
C LEU A 99 -11.21 -8.83 7.73
N GLU A 100 -11.33 -10.16 7.65
CA GLU A 100 -10.30 -11.11 8.06
C GLU A 100 -9.60 -11.62 6.81
N VAL A 101 -8.27 -11.54 6.78
CA VAL A 101 -7.43 -12.08 5.69
C VAL A 101 -6.57 -13.18 6.27
N TYR A 102 -6.62 -14.35 5.64
CA TYR A 102 -5.95 -15.58 6.11
C TYR A 102 -4.77 -15.93 5.23
N GLY A 103 -3.77 -16.63 5.78
CA GLY A 103 -2.57 -17.05 5.07
C GLY A 103 -1.64 -15.88 4.74
N VAL A 104 -1.55 -14.93 5.64
CA VAL A 104 -0.61 -13.79 5.56
C VAL A 104 0.62 -14.13 6.38
N GLU A 105 1.73 -14.46 5.73
CA GLU A 105 2.98 -14.84 6.39
C GLU A 105 3.72 -13.63 6.97
N GLU A 106 3.81 -12.55 6.19
CA GLU A 106 4.44 -11.30 6.64
C GLU A 106 3.77 -10.08 6.01
N ILE A 107 3.88 -8.95 6.67
CA ILE A 107 3.46 -7.63 6.19
C ILE A 107 4.67 -6.70 6.22
N ASN A 108 5.08 -6.18 5.06
CA ASN A 108 6.08 -5.11 5.02
C ASN A 108 5.39 -3.78 5.33
N MET A 109 5.67 -3.24 6.52
CA MET A 109 5.10 -1.97 6.98
C MET A 109 5.90 -0.78 6.44
N SER A 110 7.23 -0.86 6.45
CA SER A 110 8.12 0.13 5.86
C SER A 110 9.39 -0.54 5.35
N THR A 111 9.59 -0.53 4.05
CA THR A 111 10.81 -1.06 3.44
C THR A 111 12.02 -0.19 3.78
N LYS A 112 11.84 1.12 3.83
CA LYS A 112 12.89 2.10 4.13
C LYS A 112 13.41 1.96 5.57
N SER A 113 12.51 1.77 6.52
CA SER A 113 12.85 1.64 7.95
C SER A 113 13.05 0.19 8.39
N GLY A 114 12.91 -0.79 7.47
CA GLY A 114 13.05 -2.22 7.79
C GLY A 114 11.99 -2.72 8.79
N VAL A 115 10.77 -2.15 8.74
CA VAL A 115 9.70 -2.54 9.66
C VAL A 115 8.85 -3.61 9.02
N LYS A 116 8.78 -4.77 9.67
CA LYS A 116 7.97 -5.92 9.26
C LYS A 116 7.07 -6.37 10.40
N PHE A 117 5.91 -6.90 10.05
CA PHE A 117 5.01 -7.57 10.97
C PHE A 117 4.78 -9.01 10.52
N ILE A 118 4.91 -9.96 11.44
CA ILE A 118 4.69 -11.39 11.23
C ILE A 118 3.50 -11.80 12.10
N PRO A 119 2.29 -11.98 11.52
CA PRO A 119 1.09 -12.26 12.29
C PRO A 119 1.08 -13.68 12.86
N ASN A 120 0.63 -13.82 14.10
CA ASN A 120 0.32 -15.12 14.64
C ASN A 120 -0.86 -15.74 13.88
N ASN A 121 -0.79 -17.05 13.63
CA ASN A 121 -1.83 -17.80 12.90
C ASN A 121 -2.12 -17.24 11.49
N ASP A 122 -1.17 -16.57 10.87
CA ASP A 122 -1.24 -16.03 9.49
C ASP A 122 -2.54 -15.25 9.21
N THR A 123 -3.06 -14.54 10.21
CA THR A 123 -4.36 -13.87 10.10
C THR A 123 -4.27 -12.39 10.45
N VAL A 124 -4.83 -11.57 9.54
CA VAL A 124 -4.93 -10.12 9.69
C VAL A 124 -6.40 -9.74 9.79
N ARG A 125 -6.76 -8.88 10.76
CA ARG A 125 -8.10 -8.30 10.88
C ARG A 125 -8.04 -6.81 10.63
N ILE A 126 -8.87 -6.36 9.69
CA ILE A 126 -8.94 -4.95 9.29
C ILE A 126 -10.35 -4.45 9.61
N SER A 127 -10.44 -3.42 10.43
CA SER A 127 -11.70 -2.77 10.78
C SER A 127 -12.02 -1.59 9.86
N LYS A 128 -13.25 -1.07 9.95
CA LYS A 128 -13.76 0.03 9.12
C LYS A 128 -12.84 1.27 9.08
N ASN A 129 -12.16 1.57 10.18
CA ASN A 129 -11.28 2.74 10.31
C ASN A 129 -9.84 2.43 9.90
N ARG A 130 -9.62 1.41 9.08
CA ARG A 130 -8.29 0.97 8.63
C ARG A 130 -7.35 0.54 9.79
N VAL A 131 -7.89 0.35 10.99
CA VAL A 131 -7.12 -0.22 12.10
C VAL A 131 -6.94 -1.70 11.86
N MET A 132 -5.71 -2.16 11.81
CA MET A 132 -5.39 -3.58 11.75
C MET A 132 -5.15 -4.10 13.17
N THR A 133 -5.94 -5.09 13.57
CA THR A 133 -5.72 -5.79 14.84
C THR A 133 -4.98 -7.09 14.55
N LEU A 134 -3.82 -7.24 15.15
CA LEU A 134 -2.84 -8.27 14.88
C LEU A 134 -2.36 -8.85 16.23
N GLY A 135 -1.89 -10.08 16.22
CA GLY A 135 -1.03 -10.63 17.27
C GLY A 135 0.18 -11.20 16.56
N GLY A 136 1.36 -11.05 17.12
CA GLY A 136 2.55 -11.58 16.47
C GLY A 136 3.84 -10.86 16.81
N LYS A 137 4.76 -10.89 15.86
CA LYS A 137 6.09 -10.32 15.99
C LYS A 137 6.23 -9.09 15.10
N ILE A 138 6.71 -8.00 15.68
CA ILE A 138 7.11 -6.78 14.97
C ILE A 138 8.64 -6.75 14.95
N GLN A 139 9.20 -6.64 13.75
CA GLN A 139 10.64 -6.45 13.54
C GLN A 139 10.89 -5.00 13.16
N VAL A 140 11.79 -4.33 13.86
CA VAL A 140 12.19 -2.95 13.59
C VAL A 140 13.71 -2.87 13.68
N GLY A 141 14.38 -2.89 12.55
CA GLY A 141 15.84 -2.94 12.52
C GLY A 141 16.38 -4.15 13.31
N ASN A 142 17.13 -3.88 14.38
CA ASN A 142 17.72 -4.91 15.25
C ASN A 142 16.82 -5.32 16.43
N PHE A 143 15.55 -4.92 16.43
CA PHE A 143 14.61 -5.21 17.51
C PHE A 143 13.48 -6.11 17.03
N ASP A 144 13.16 -7.14 17.78
CA ASP A 144 11.96 -7.94 17.65
C ASP A 144 11.08 -7.75 18.89
N PHE A 145 9.82 -7.36 18.67
CA PHE A 145 8.80 -7.25 19.70
C PHE A 145 7.75 -8.34 19.49
N VAL A 146 7.45 -9.12 20.51
CA VAL A 146 6.38 -10.13 20.47
C VAL A 146 5.23 -9.66 21.36
N ALA A 147 4.04 -9.60 20.80
CA ALA A 147 2.85 -9.19 21.52
C ALA A 147 1.61 -9.99 21.08
N LYS A 148 0.73 -10.35 22.03
CA LYS A 148 -0.51 -11.07 21.76
C LYS A 148 -1.53 -10.22 21.00
N LYS A 149 -1.52 -8.91 21.25
CA LYS A 149 -2.41 -7.96 20.60
C LYS A 149 -1.68 -6.68 20.29
N VAL A 150 -1.69 -6.34 19.01
CA VAL A 150 -1.17 -5.11 18.44
C VAL A 150 -2.26 -4.49 17.60
N ASP A 151 -2.57 -3.24 17.83
CA ASP A 151 -3.42 -2.45 16.96
C ASP A 151 -2.53 -1.52 16.14
N PHE A 152 -2.54 -1.65 14.81
CA PHE A 152 -1.86 -0.74 13.91
C PHE A 152 -2.86 0.27 13.36
N ASP A 153 -2.61 1.53 13.64
CA ASP A 153 -3.36 2.67 13.12
C ASP A 153 -2.69 3.16 11.83
N TYR A 154 -3.37 2.93 10.71
CA TYR A 154 -2.85 3.31 9.40
C TYR A 154 -2.78 4.83 9.20
N ASP A 155 -3.73 5.59 9.76
CA ASP A 155 -3.79 7.04 9.57
C ASP A 155 -2.66 7.77 10.32
N ASN A 156 -2.28 7.26 11.50
CA ASN A 156 -1.18 7.78 12.30
C ASN A 156 0.14 7.03 12.09
N TYR A 157 0.10 5.95 11.32
CA TYR A 157 1.21 5.03 11.05
C TYR A 157 1.90 4.55 12.35
N ALA A 158 1.10 4.13 13.30
CA ALA A 158 1.54 3.81 14.66
C ALA A 158 1.09 2.43 15.12
N PHE A 159 1.99 1.72 15.82
CA PHE A 159 1.68 0.49 16.53
C PHE A 159 1.30 0.80 17.97
N ASN A 160 0.14 0.35 18.39
CA ASN A 160 -0.32 0.39 19.77
C ASN A 160 -0.23 -1.02 20.38
N MET A 161 0.79 -1.25 21.18
CA MET A 161 1.00 -2.50 21.91
C MET A 161 0.59 -2.32 23.36
N LYS A 162 -0.54 -2.91 23.79
CA LYS A 162 -1.01 -2.81 25.18
C LYS A 162 -0.16 -3.63 26.14
N SER A 163 0.44 -4.71 25.66
CA SER A 163 1.38 -5.55 26.41
C SER A 163 2.37 -6.17 25.41
N VAL A 164 3.64 -6.10 25.75
CA VAL A 164 4.73 -6.78 25.05
C VAL A 164 5.10 -7.99 25.87
N ASP A 165 5.03 -9.18 25.26
CA ASP A 165 5.37 -10.43 25.94
C ASP A 165 6.90 -10.61 26.03
N SER A 166 7.61 -10.21 24.96
CA SER A 166 9.08 -10.23 24.93
C SER A 166 9.64 -9.25 23.92
N MET A 167 10.88 -8.84 24.18
CA MET A 167 11.70 -8.05 23.26
C MET A 167 13.06 -8.72 23.09
N VAL A 168 13.50 -8.86 21.84
CA VAL A 168 14.84 -9.38 21.50
C VAL A 168 15.62 -8.26 20.81
N ILE A 169 16.86 -8.11 21.21
CA ILE A 169 17.80 -7.14 20.62
C ILE A 169 18.94 -7.93 19.98
N TYR A 170 19.11 -7.75 18.67
CA TYR A 170 20.25 -8.31 17.94
C TYR A 170 21.41 -7.32 17.96
N VAL A 171 22.47 -7.70 18.65
CA VAL A 171 23.69 -6.92 18.65
C VAL A 171 24.57 -7.42 17.48
N PRO A 172 24.96 -6.56 16.53
CA PRO A 172 25.87 -6.97 15.47
C PRO A 172 27.19 -7.44 16.08
N GLU A 173 27.69 -8.58 15.62
CA GLU A 173 29.05 -8.99 15.97
C GLU A 173 30.01 -7.93 15.41
N THR A 174 30.73 -7.24 16.30
CA THR A 174 31.84 -6.38 15.87
C THR A 174 32.98 -7.30 15.49
N ASP A 175 33.28 -7.40 14.20
CA ASP A 175 34.51 -8.01 13.72
C ASP A 175 35.69 -7.36 14.46
N LYS A 176 36.43 -8.17 15.19
CA LYS A 176 37.67 -7.78 15.86
C LYS A 176 38.83 -7.90 14.90
#